data_25f2f62bd9e07d866d7d5e97a35cf11f
#
_entry.id   25f2f62bd9e07d866d7d5e97a35cf11f
#
_cell.length_a   1.000
_cell.length_b   1.000
_cell.length_c   1.000
_cell.angle_alpha   90.00
_cell.angle_beta   90.00
_cell.angle_gamma   90.00
#
_symmetry.space_group_name_H-M   'P 1'
#
loop_
_entity.id
_entity.type
_entity.pdbx_description
1 polymer ?
#
loop_
_entity_poly.entity_id
_entity_poly.type
_entity_poly.pdbx_seq_one_letter_code
_entity_poly.pdbx_strand_id
1 'polypeptide(L)'
;MSDSASRQKGSPPSDRRPDSGGDTCRRVTSRTRRARDVVARDLFPLDESSARAATLAVLAVVAAVVAVMRLGSEGMNTVWAEDGQVFYAGAKDASLPHVFFHTYRGYMHAAPRVIAAIDALFPVKWAASSIAISDAVALGLLAAVVYRASQAHIQRPWLRVIPALLVAACPVGQETFGAIANLQWSMFFVAFAVLLWNPQRPVPIAVGAVTVAFATLSSPFGLLLVPIAVVRALVFQRNRAAVIPLCTLAGVGIQALIMAYAGGRQSYYTVLVGKLTRLFIAGVTGQGFFGARYQAAWMALGTVVVIAVGAAWALIAVMGLPRQFAVTSLALIYSLGYFAAPVVLSGMSVWQGTRYFVGPLLLIVFAVVILLDGALSLQNRFRWTGSCRPAAVILCTGLLACVGYAAVTSWRTPDLSRATPTWPAALAAARTHCSHGASSATLPITPVSPLRWRVVLSCSQIRDG
;
A
#
# COMPACT_ATOMS: atom_id res chain seq x y z
N MET A 1 -57.95 54.95 53.83
CA MET A 1 -56.95 55.28 54.87
C MET A 1 -55.96 54.09 54.83
N SER A 2 -54.83 54.25 54.46
CA SER A 2 -53.59 54.94 54.62
C SER A 2 -52.60 54.52 53.50
N ASP A 3 -52.00 55.48 52.88
CA ASP A 3 -50.88 55.41 51.95
C ASP A 3 -49.65 54.77 52.58
N SER A 4 -48.91 54.04 51.80
CA SER A 4 -47.46 53.90 52.02
C SER A 4 -46.71 53.75 50.69
N ALA A 5 -46.17 54.84 50.26
CA ALA A 5 -45.25 54.97 49.13
C ALA A 5 -43.90 54.34 49.48
N SER A 6 -43.44 53.35 48.71
CA SER A 6 -42.06 52.80 48.76
C SER A 6 -41.21 53.41 47.63
N ARG A 7 -40.21 54.17 48.00
CA ARG A 7 -39.17 54.75 47.14
C ARG A 7 -38.34 53.63 46.47
N GLN A 8 -38.39 53.61 45.14
CA GLN A 8 -37.37 52.85 44.32
C GLN A 8 -36.05 53.68 44.36
N LYS A 9 -35.02 53.04 44.94
CA LYS A 9 -33.61 53.46 44.79
C LYS A 9 -33.11 53.04 43.40
N GLY A 10 -32.76 54.01 42.56
CA GLY A 10 -32.09 53.78 41.28
C GLY A 10 -30.66 53.23 41.48
N SER A 11 -30.37 52.08 40.89
CA SER A 11 -29.03 51.58 40.79
C SER A 11 -28.27 52.31 39.68
N PRO A 12 -26.97 52.59 39.82
CA PRO A 12 -26.18 53.23 38.78
C PRO A 12 -25.97 52.36 37.57
N PRO A 13 -25.83 52.86 36.33
CA PRO A 13 -25.56 52.06 35.12
C PRO A 13 -24.18 51.45 35.22
N SER A 14 -24.15 50.10 35.15
CA SER A 14 -22.90 49.34 35.06
C SER A 14 -22.24 49.59 33.69
N ASP A 15 -21.11 50.25 33.75
CA ASP A 15 -20.20 50.48 32.61
C ASP A 15 -19.73 49.10 32.04
N ARG A 16 -20.46 48.56 31.08
CA ARG A 16 -20.05 47.35 30.35
C ARG A 16 -18.98 47.75 29.34
N ARG A 17 -17.70 47.62 29.73
CA ARG A 17 -16.62 47.59 28.76
C ARG A 17 -16.87 46.46 27.75
N PRO A 18 -16.75 46.70 26.45
CA PRO A 18 -16.88 45.64 25.48
C PRO A 18 -15.67 44.72 25.59
N ASP A 19 -15.88 43.47 26.08
CA ASP A 19 -14.91 42.37 26.08
C ASP A 19 -14.67 41.89 24.64
N SER A 20 -13.97 42.70 23.84
CA SER A 20 -13.69 42.39 22.41
C SER A 20 -12.69 41.25 22.20
N GLY A 21 -11.99 40.80 23.25
CA GLY A 21 -11.01 39.71 23.17
C GLY A 21 -11.61 38.31 23.29
N GLY A 22 -12.69 38.12 24.05
CA GLY A 22 -13.31 36.83 24.31
C GLY A 22 -14.07 36.26 23.11
N ASP A 23 -14.67 37.09 22.28
CA ASP A 23 -15.47 36.66 21.14
C ASP A 23 -14.64 36.14 19.96
N THR A 24 -13.47 36.72 19.73
CA THR A 24 -12.55 36.29 18.65
C THR A 24 -11.96 34.90 18.96
N CYS A 25 -11.55 34.66 20.20
CA CYS A 25 -11.02 33.35 20.62
C CYS A 25 -12.10 32.24 20.58
N ARG A 26 -13.33 32.54 20.99
CA ARG A 26 -14.47 31.63 20.90
C ARG A 26 -14.83 31.29 19.44
N ARG A 27 -14.79 32.26 18.53
CA ARG A 27 -15.06 32.06 17.10
C ARG A 27 -13.97 31.21 16.42
N VAL A 28 -12.70 31.41 16.74
CA VAL A 28 -11.58 30.64 16.21
C VAL A 28 -11.68 29.20 16.70
N THR A 29 -11.92 28.96 17.99
CA THR A 29 -12.05 27.59 18.54
C THR A 29 -13.27 26.84 18.01
N SER A 30 -14.37 27.53 17.72
CA SER A 30 -15.56 26.88 17.11
C SER A 30 -15.35 26.51 15.65
N ARG A 31 -14.64 27.32 14.87
CA ARG A 31 -14.29 27.03 13.47
C ARG A 31 -13.32 25.86 13.35
N THR A 32 -12.29 25.81 14.18
CA THR A 32 -11.33 24.68 14.18
C THR A 32 -11.98 23.38 14.61
N ARG A 33 -12.88 23.41 15.60
CA ARG A 33 -13.65 22.22 16.00
C ARG A 33 -14.54 21.73 14.86
N ARG A 34 -15.26 22.61 14.18
CA ARG A 34 -16.14 22.28 13.05
C ARG A 34 -15.35 21.67 11.87
N ALA A 35 -14.21 22.25 11.52
CA ALA A 35 -13.33 21.71 10.48
C ALA A 35 -12.82 20.31 10.83
N ARG A 36 -12.40 20.09 12.08
CA ARG A 36 -11.97 18.78 12.59
C ARG A 36 -13.09 17.75 12.50
N ASP A 37 -14.32 18.11 12.87
CA ASP A 37 -15.46 17.20 12.85
C ASP A 37 -15.84 16.80 11.41
N VAL A 38 -15.72 17.72 10.43
CA VAL A 38 -15.90 17.43 9.00
C VAL A 38 -14.85 16.46 8.50
N VAL A 39 -13.57 16.71 8.79
CA VAL A 39 -12.46 15.84 8.41
C VAL A 39 -12.61 14.46 9.05
N ALA A 40 -12.98 14.39 10.34
CA ALA A 40 -13.23 13.12 11.03
C ALA A 40 -14.32 12.30 10.35
N ARG A 41 -15.43 12.93 10.03
CA ARG A 41 -16.57 12.26 9.40
C ARG A 41 -16.29 11.80 7.97
N ASP A 42 -15.61 12.63 7.18
CA ASP A 42 -15.49 12.42 5.74
C ASP A 42 -14.28 11.54 5.38
N LEU A 43 -13.14 11.67 6.09
CA LEU A 43 -11.95 10.86 5.83
C LEU A 43 -11.82 9.65 6.75
N PHE A 44 -12.32 9.71 7.97
CA PHE A 44 -12.11 8.67 9.00
C PHE A 44 -13.42 8.23 9.65
N PRO A 45 -14.40 7.74 8.88
CA PRO A 45 -15.69 7.32 9.46
C PRO A 45 -15.49 6.19 10.46
N LEU A 46 -16.29 6.21 11.51
CA LEU A 46 -16.32 5.15 12.51
C LEU A 46 -16.66 3.81 11.88
N ASP A 47 -15.93 2.78 12.25
CA ASP A 47 -16.18 1.42 11.86
C ASP A 47 -16.49 0.55 13.09
N GLU A 48 -17.76 0.38 13.34
CA GLU A 48 -18.30 -0.48 14.41
C GLU A 48 -18.62 -1.90 13.93
N SER A 49 -18.53 -2.12 12.63
CA SER A 49 -18.93 -3.40 12.03
C SER A 49 -17.98 -4.54 12.38
N SER A 50 -18.50 -5.76 12.37
CA SER A 50 -17.73 -6.98 12.50
C SER A 50 -17.74 -7.73 11.16
N ALA A 51 -16.63 -7.67 10.40
CA ALA A 51 -16.45 -8.66 9.35
C ALA A 51 -16.34 -10.04 10.01
N ARG A 52 -17.01 -11.05 9.46
CA ARG A 52 -16.90 -12.41 9.96
C ARG A 52 -15.45 -12.88 9.77
N ALA A 53 -14.84 -13.42 10.83
CA ALA A 53 -13.47 -13.94 10.76
C ALA A 53 -13.31 -14.98 9.63
N ALA A 54 -14.31 -15.83 9.41
CA ALA A 54 -14.34 -16.77 8.29
C ALA A 54 -14.24 -16.09 6.92
N THR A 55 -14.92 -14.96 6.69
CA THR A 55 -14.82 -14.22 5.42
C THR A 55 -13.40 -13.71 5.18
N LEU A 56 -12.76 -13.17 6.23
CA LEU A 56 -11.37 -12.69 6.13
C LEU A 56 -10.39 -13.83 5.89
N ALA A 57 -10.58 -14.97 6.57
CA ALA A 57 -9.74 -16.15 6.38
C ALA A 57 -9.90 -16.73 4.97
N VAL A 58 -11.12 -16.88 4.46
CA VAL A 58 -11.37 -17.34 3.09
C VAL A 58 -10.73 -16.41 2.08
N LEU A 59 -10.88 -15.10 2.25
CA LEU A 59 -10.29 -14.12 1.34
C LEU A 59 -8.76 -14.18 1.36
N ALA A 60 -8.16 -14.31 2.55
CA ALA A 60 -6.71 -14.45 2.69
C ALA A 60 -6.21 -15.72 1.97
N VAL A 61 -6.88 -16.85 2.17
CA VAL A 61 -6.52 -18.10 1.49
C VAL A 61 -6.70 -17.99 -0.02
N VAL A 62 -7.83 -17.44 -0.50
CA VAL A 62 -8.07 -17.25 -1.94
C VAL A 62 -6.98 -16.36 -2.55
N ALA A 63 -6.65 -15.24 -1.92
CA ALA A 63 -5.61 -14.35 -2.42
C ALA A 63 -4.22 -15.01 -2.41
N ALA A 64 -3.87 -15.78 -1.38
CA ALA A 64 -2.62 -16.55 -1.33
C ALA A 64 -2.56 -17.60 -2.44
N VAL A 65 -3.65 -18.34 -2.65
CA VAL A 65 -3.75 -19.32 -3.74
C VAL A 65 -3.61 -18.64 -5.10
N VAL A 66 -4.25 -17.50 -5.30
CA VAL A 66 -4.12 -16.69 -6.52
C VAL A 66 -2.66 -16.30 -6.75
N ALA A 67 -1.94 -15.84 -5.73
CA ALA A 67 -0.52 -15.48 -5.83
C ALA A 67 0.36 -16.70 -6.22
N VAL A 68 0.16 -17.84 -5.57
CA VAL A 68 0.87 -19.10 -5.89
C VAL A 68 0.58 -19.57 -7.33
N MET A 69 -0.69 -19.55 -7.74
CA MET A 69 -1.09 -19.94 -9.09
C MET A 69 -0.49 -19.04 -10.17
N ARG A 70 -0.30 -17.76 -9.86
CA ARG A 70 0.37 -16.81 -10.76
C ARG A 70 1.84 -17.11 -10.96
N LEU A 71 2.53 -17.50 -9.91
CA LEU A 71 3.95 -17.87 -9.96
C LEU A 71 4.19 -19.10 -10.85
N GLY A 72 3.29 -20.07 -10.79
CA GLY A 72 3.47 -21.36 -11.45
C GLY A 72 4.66 -22.13 -10.90
N SER A 73 4.96 -23.28 -11.52
CA SER A 73 6.06 -24.17 -11.08
C SER A 73 7.44 -23.52 -11.20
N GLU A 74 7.67 -22.71 -12.22
CA GLU A 74 8.96 -22.04 -12.44
C GLU A 74 9.24 -21.02 -11.35
N GLY A 75 8.29 -20.14 -11.05
CA GLY A 75 8.44 -19.15 -9.98
C GLY A 75 8.58 -19.77 -8.59
N MET A 76 7.89 -20.89 -8.33
CA MET A 76 8.01 -21.64 -7.07
C MET A 76 9.38 -22.31 -6.88
N ASN A 77 10.13 -22.51 -7.95
CA ASN A 77 11.45 -23.12 -7.95
C ASN A 77 12.59 -22.13 -8.17
N THR A 78 12.32 -20.82 -8.09
CA THR A 78 13.35 -19.79 -8.25
C THR A 78 13.44 -18.92 -7.00
N VAL A 79 14.65 -18.53 -6.64
CA VAL A 79 14.92 -17.56 -5.59
C VAL A 79 15.24 -16.21 -6.25
N TRP A 80 14.55 -15.16 -5.84
CA TRP A 80 14.73 -13.85 -6.42
C TRP A 80 15.88 -13.08 -5.74
N ALA A 81 16.72 -12.46 -6.50
CA ALA A 81 17.69 -11.41 -6.21
C ALA A 81 17.99 -11.17 -4.70
N GLU A 82 17.41 -10.10 -4.17
CA GLU A 82 17.59 -9.67 -2.78
C GLU A 82 17.09 -10.70 -1.78
N ASP A 83 16.03 -11.44 -2.13
CA ASP A 83 15.45 -12.46 -1.23
C ASP A 83 16.46 -13.54 -0.86
N GLY A 84 17.22 -14.01 -1.86
CA GLY A 84 18.26 -15.00 -1.65
C GLY A 84 19.53 -14.41 -1.08
N GLN A 85 20.12 -13.43 -1.80
CA GLN A 85 21.47 -12.95 -1.49
C GLN A 85 21.53 -12.11 -0.21
N VAL A 86 20.46 -11.35 0.09
CA VAL A 86 20.47 -10.42 1.22
C VAL A 86 19.71 -10.97 2.41
N PHE A 87 18.46 -11.38 2.20
CA PHE A 87 17.58 -11.73 3.31
C PHE A 87 17.75 -13.18 3.75
N TYR A 88 17.65 -14.15 2.85
CA TYR A 88 17.77 -15.57 3.20
C TYR A 88 19.19 -15.95 3.63
N ALA A 89 20.22 -15.56 2.86
CA ALA A 89 21.60 -15.81 3.26
C ALA A 89 21.93 -15.15 4.60
N GLY A 90 21.55 -13.86 4.76
CA GLY A 90 21.75 -13.17 6.03
C GLY A 90 21.03 -13.82 7.22
N ALA A 91 19.84 -14.42 7.00
CA ALA A 91 19.11 -15.14 8.04
C ALA A 91 19.73 -16.49 8.39
N LYS A 92 20.45 -17.14 7.46
CA LYS A 92 21.16 -18.40 7.69
C LYS A 92 22.48 -18.21 8.45
N ASP A 93 23.15 -17.07 8.26
CA ASP A 93 24.52 -16.87 8.74
C ASP A 93 24.61 -15.99 10.01
N ALA A 94 23.58 -15.20 10.31
CA ALA A 94 23.66 -14.19 11.37
C ALA A 94 22.74 -14.48 12.57
N SER A 95 23.09 -13.90 13.73
CA SER A 95 22.21 -13.87 14.89
C SER A 95 20.95 -13.03 14.60
N LEU A 96 19.81 -13.37 15.22
CA LEU A 96 18.55 -12.67 15.05
C LEU A 96 18.66 -11.13 15.16
N PRO A 97 19.34 -10.53 16.17
CA PRO A 97 19.50 -9.09 16.23
C PRO A 97 20.20 -8.51 15.00
N HIS A 98 21.24 -9.18 14.50
CA HIS A 98 21.96 -8.74 13.30
C HIS A 98 21.07 -8.79 12.06
N VAL A 99 20.25 -9.85 11.91
CA VAL A 99 19.30 -9.98 10.80
C VAL A 99 18.37 -8.78 10.76
N PHE A 100 17.82 -8.34 11.89
CA PHE A 100 16.85 -7.26 11.94
C PHE A 100 17.45 -5.87 11.73
N PHE A 101 18.63 -5.59 12.27
CA PHE A 101 19.20 -4.25 12.27
C PHE A 101 20.22 -3.99 11.15
N HIS A 102 20.60 -5.02 10.40
CA HIS A 102 21.47 -4.82 9.23
C HIS A 102 20.72 -4.12 8.10
N THR A 103 21.20 -2.95 7.69
CA THR A 103 20.57 -2.18 6.60
C THR A 103 20.92 -2.76 5.22
N TYR A 104 20.01 -2.69 4.29
CA TYR A 104 20.27 -2.92 2.87
C TYR A 104 19.83 -1.68 2.08
N ARG A 105 20.70 -1.16 1.20
CA ARG A 105 20.48 0.10 0.49
C ARG A 105 20.23 1.31 1.41
N GLY A 106 20.74 1.26 2.65
CA GLY A 106 20.63 2.35 3.61
C GLY A 106 19.31 2.44 4.36
N TYR A 107 18.41 1.44 4.27
CA TYR A 107 17.17 1.40 5.02
C TYR A 107 16.85 0.00 5.56
N MET A 108 15.94 -0.06 6.51
CA MET A 108 15.46 -1.30 7.12
C MET A 108 14.42 -1.97 6.21
N HIS A 109 14.47 -3.27 6.12
CA HIS A 109 13.51 -4.09 5.38
C HIS A 109 12.80 -5.03 6.36
N ALA A 110 11.97 -4.50 7.27
CA ALA A 110 11.43 -5.27 8.39
C ALA A 110 10.64 -6.51 7.94
N ALA A 111 9.69 -6.37 7.02
CA ALA A 111 8.86 -7.49 6.57
C ALA A 111 9.68 -8.57 5.85
N PRO A 112 10.52 -8.28 4.84
CA PRO A 112 11.38 -9.28 4.22
C PRO A 112 12.29 -9.99 5.22
N ARG A 113 12.81 -9.30 6.23
CA ARG A 113 13.71 -9.89 7.23
C ARG A 113 13.00 -10.84 8.17
N VAL A 114 11.80 -10.48 8.65
CA VAL A 114 10.97 -11.38 9.47
C VAL A 114 10.63 -12.63 8.71
N ILE A 115 10.20 -12.49 7.45
CA ILE A 115 9.82 -13.62 6.61
C ILE A 115 11.03 -14.50 6.34
N ALA A 116 12.17 -13.92 5.92
CA ALA A 116 13.39 -14.68 5.65
C ALA A 116 13.92 -15.40 6.90
N ALA A 117 13.78 -14.82 8.11
CA ALA A 117 14.14 -15.49 9.35
C ALA A 117 13.27 -16.73 9.62
N ILE A 118 11.98 -16.68 9.27
CA ILE A 118 11.08 -17.84 9.33
C ILE A 118 11.47 -18.87 8.26
N ASP A 119 11.71 -18.44 7.02
CA ASP A 119 12.09 -19.33 5.92
C ASP A 119 13.44 -20.00 6.14
N ALA A 120 14.35 -19.34 6.85
CA ALA A 120 15.63 -19.92 7.23
C ALA A 120 15.52 -21.09 8.23
N LEU A 121 14.38 -21.29 8.90
CA LEU A 121 14.14 -22.45 9.75
C LEU A 121 13.89 -23.74 8.95
N PHE A 122 13.51 -23.63 7.68
CA PHE A 122 13.26 -24.78 6.82
C PHE A 122 14.55 -25.29 6.18
N PRO A 123 14.57 -26.59 5.75
CA PRO A 123 15.65 -27.17 4.98
C PRO A 123 16.00 -26.35 3.73
N VAL A 124 17.28 -26.24 3.40
CA VAL A 124 17.79 -25.43 2.28
C VAL A 124 17.14 -25.81 0.94
N LYS A 125 16.82 -27.10 0.75
CA LYS A 125 16.15 -27.58 -0.47
C LYS A 125 14.78 -26.93 -0.72
N TRP A 126 14.12 -26.40 0.31
CA TRP A 126 12.81 -25.76 0.22
C TRP A 126 12.89 -24.23 0.16
N ALA A 127 14.07 -23.63 0.17
CA ALA A 127 14.23 -22.19 0.25
C ALA A 127 13.40 -21.41 -0.80
N ALA A 128 13.42 -21.85 -2.07
CA ALA A 128 12.63 -21.21 -3.11
C ALA A 128 11.12 -21.29 -2.84
N SER A 129 10.62 -22.50 -2.54
CA SER A 129 9.19 -22.70 -2.29
C SER A 129 8.72 -22.08 -0.98
N SER A 130 9.54 -22.11 0.08
CA SER A 130 9.17 -21.45 1.36
C SER A 130 9.06 -19.94 1.19
N ILE A 131 10.02 -19.28 0.56
CA ILE A 131 9.98 -17.85 0.27
C ILE A 131 8.73 -17.48 -0.57
N ALA A 132 8.47 -18.26 -1.62
CA ALA A 132 7.32 -18.02 -2.49
C ALA A 132 5.97 -18.20 -1.78
N ILE A 133 5.86 -19.22 -0.91
CA ILE A 133 4.65 -19.46 -0.09
C ILE A 133 4.50 -18.37 0.96
N SER A 134 5.58 -17.98 1.63
CA SER A 134 5.55 -16.92 2.64
C SER A 134 5.14 -15.57 2.05
N ASP A 135 5.64 -15.24 0.85
CA ASP A 135 5.19 -14.06 0.09
C ASP A 135 3.68 -14.15 -0.22
N ALA A 136 3.23 -15.29 -0.74
CA ALA A 136 1.82 -15.50 -1.07
C ALA A 136 0.91 -15.38 0.17
N VAL A 137 1.32 -15.94 1.31
CA VAL A 137 0.61 -15.81 2.59
C VAL A 137 0.57 -14.35 3.04
N ALA A 138 1.69 -13.63 2.93
CA ALA A 138 1.73 -12.19 3.26
C ALA A 138 0.77 -11.38 2.37
N LEU A 139 0.76 -11.61 1.05
CA LEU A 139 -0.20 -10.98 0.12
C LEU A 139 -1.66 -11.33 0.48
N GLY A 140 -1.92 -12.57 0.88
CA GLY A 140 -3.23 -13.00 1.36
C GLY A 140 -3.68 -12.25 2.62
N LEU A 141 -2.81 -12.12 3.61
CA LEU A 141 -3.09 -11.35 4.83
C LEU A 141 -3.31 -9.87 4.52
N LEU A 142 -2.49 -9.28 3.65
CA LEU A 142 -2.66 -7.90 3.19
C LEU A 142 -3.99 -7.70 2.47
N ALA A 143 -4.43 -8.64 1.64
CA ALA A 143 -5.74 -8.62 0.98
C ALA A 143 -6.90 -8.61 1.99
N ALA A 144 -6.83 -9.45 3.05
CA ALA A 144 -7.82 -9.45 4.12
C ALA A 144 -7.87 -8.11 4.88
N VAL A 145 -6.70 -7.50 5.13
CA VAL A 145 -6.61 -6.16 5.75
C VAL A 145 -7.24 -5.10 4.84
N VAL A 146 -6.96 -5.11 3.53
CA VAL A 146 -7.57 -4.17 2.56
C VAL A 146 -9.08 -4.34 2.55
N TYR A 147 -9.59 -5.56 2.46
CA TYR A 147 -11.04 -5.83 2.49
C TYR A 147 -11.68 -5.24 3.75
N ARG A 148 -11.03 -5.44 4.88
CA ARG A 148 -11.53 -4.94 6.18
C ARG A 148 -11.43 -3.43 6.30
N ALA A 149 -10.32 -2.83 5.93
CA ALA A 149 -10.08 -1.39 6.00
C ALA A 149 -10.97 -0.61 5.00
N SER A 150 -11.16 -1.14 3.79
CA SER A 150 -11.98 -0.50 2.75
C SER A 150 -13.46 -0.39 3.11
N GLN A 151 -13.94 -1.16 4.09
CA GLN A 151 -15.31 -1.08 4.59
C GLN A 151 -15.70 0.32 5.09
N ALA A 152 -14.72 1.08 5.55
CA ALA A 152 -14.91 2.46 5.94
C ALA A 152 -15.46 3.34 4.80
N HIS A 153 -15.09 3.04 3.55
CA HIS A 153 -15.40 3.88 2.38
C HIS A 153 -16.21 3.19 1.29
N ILE A 154 -16.23 1.86 1.27
CA ILE A 154 -16.95 1.04 0.29
C ILE A 154 -18.03 0.27 1.05
N GLN A 155 -19.29 0.60 0.83
CA GLN A 155 -20.41 0.01 1.55
C GLN A 155 -20.74 -1.41 1.08
N ARG A 156 -20.60 -1.68 -0.22
CA ARG A 156 -20.95 -2.96 -0.83
C ARG A 156 -19.83 -3.99 -0.64
N PRO A 157 -20.08 -5.14 0.05
CA PRO A 157 -19.05 -6.14 0.33
C PRO A 157 -18.37 -6.70 -0.93
N TRP A 158 -19.14 -6.91 -2.01
CA TRP A 158 -18.60 -7.44 -3.26
C TRP A 158 -17.62 -6.48 -3.97
N LEU A 159 -17.81 -5.16 -3.82
CA LEU A 159 -16.86 -4.16 -4.34
C LEU A 159 -15.54 -4.15 -3.57
N ARG A 160 -15.55 -4.46 -2.27
CA ARG A 160 -14.33 -4.54 -1.45
C ARG A 160 -13.41 -5.67 -1.88
N VAL A 161 -13.98 -6.73 -2.48
CA VAL A 161 -13.21 -7.87 -2.99
C VAL A 161 -12.24 -7.43 -4.09
N ILE A 162 -12.62 -6.44 -4.92
CA ILE A 162 -11.82 -5.99 -6.05
C ILE A 162 -10.44 -5.45 -5.61
N PRO A 163 -10.32 -4.38 -4.80
CA PRO A 163 -9.01 -3.90 -4.36
C PRO A 163 -8.28 -4.91 -3.47
N ALA A 164 -8.99 -5.76 -2.74
CA ALA A 164 -8.39 -6.78 -1.90
C ALA A 164 -7.71 -7.88 -2.74
N LEU A 165 -8.40 -8.49 -3.68
CA LEU A 165 -7.81 -9.53 -4.54
C LEU A 165 -6.75 -8.96 -5.49
N LEU A 166 -6.87 -7.70 -5.88
CA LEU A 166 -5.89 -7.08 -6.76
C LEU A 166 -4.50 -6.95 -6.11
N VAL A 167 -4.38 -7.01 -4.78
CA VAL A 167 -3.10 -7.11 -4.07
C VAL A 167 -2.31 -8.35 -4.53
N ALA A 168 -3.01 -9.47 -4.76
CA ALA A 168 -2.42 -10.73 -5.22
C ALA A 168 -2.55 -10.96 -6.74
N ALA A 169 -3.37 -10.16 -7.44
CA ALA A 169 -3.68 -10.31 -8.86
C ALA A 169 -3.32 -9.08 -9.69
N CYS A 170 -2.45 -8.19 -9.18
CA CYS A 170 -2.08 -6.95 -9.87
C CYS A 170 -1.54 -7.23 -11.28
N PRO A 171 -2.08 -6.61 -12.34
CA PRO A 171 -1.66 -6.89 -13.73
C PRO A 171 -0.26 -6.40 -14.08
N VAL A 172 0.35 -5.60 -13.21
CA VAL A 172 1.73 -5.11 -13.32
C VAL A 172 2.58 -5.66 -12.17
N GLY A 173 3.89 -5.50 -12.26
CA GLY A 173 4.79 -5.91 -11.17
C GLY A 173 4.96 -7.42 -11.08
N GLN A 174 5.08 -8.14 -12.20
CA GLN A 174 5.29 -9.60 -12.19
C GLN A 174 6.48 -10.04 -11.34
N GLU A 175 7.48 -9.20 -11.23
CA GLU A 175 8.66 -9.41 -10.37
C GLU A 175 8.35 -9.31 -8.86
N THR A 176 7.16 -8.84 -8.48
CA THR A 176 6.79 -8.71 -7.06
C THR A 176 6.18 -9.98 -6.48
N PHE A 177 5.75 -10.92 -7.31
CA PHE A 177 5.19 -12.18 -6.84
C PHE A 177 6.28 -13.19 -6.54
N GLY A 178 6.19 -13.84 -5.37
CA GLY A 178 7.21 -14.74 -4.83
C GLY A 178 8.53 -14.02 -4.52
N ALA A 179 8.46 -12.74 -4.19
CA ALA A 179 9.59 -11.89 -3.91
C ALA A 179 9.31 -11.02 -2.67
N ILE A 180 9.72 -11.51 -1.49
CA ILE A 180 9.45 -10.86 -0.20
C ILE A 180 10.03 -9.45 -0.11
N ALA A 181 11.16 -9.17 -0.80
CA ALA A 181 11.74 -7.84 -0.92
C ALA A 181 10.76 -6.83 -1.53
N ASN A 182 9.88 -7.30 -2.40
CA ASN A 182 8.97 -6.48 -3.17
C ASN A 182 7.59 -6.28 -2.51
N LEU A 183 7.31 -6.91 -1.36
CA LEU A 183 6.07 -6.70 -0.58
C LEU A 183 5.83 -5.23 -0.25
N GLN A 184 6.88 -4.44 -0.09
CA GLN A 184 6.80 -3.01 0.20
C GLN A 184 5.90 -2.22 -0.77
N TRP A 185 5.81 -2.66 -2.04
CA TRP A 185 5.01 -1.97 -3.06
C TRP A 185 3.50 -2.10 -2.83
N SER A 186 3.05 -3.28 -2.43
CA SER A 186 1.66 -3.53 -2.01
C SER A 186 1.39 -3.00 -0.60
N MET A 187 2.35 -3.12 0.32
CA MET A 187 2.20 -2.68 1.71
C MET A 187 1.95 -1.18 1.84
N PHE A 188 2.48 -0.35 0.94
CA PHE A 188 2.20 1.08 0.93
C PHE A 188 0.71 1.37 0.71
N PHE A 189 0.09 0.72 -0.27
CA PHE A 189 -1.35 0.83 -0.53
C PHE A 189 -2.17 0.35 0.67
N VAL A 190 -1.78 -0.78 1.27
CA VAL A 190 -2.47 -1.33 2.45
C VAL A 190 -2.37 -0.36 3.62
N ALA A 191 -1.20 0.21 3.88
CA ALA A 191 -0.99 1.21 4.94
C ALA A 191 -1.82 2.48 4.68
N PHE A 192 -1.94 2.94 3.44
CA PHE A 192 -2.83 4.03 3.06
C PHE A 192 -4.29 3.70 3.40
N ALA A 193 -4.80 2.53 3.02
CA ALA A 193 -6.16 2.10 3.34
C ALA A 193 -6.39 1.98 4.85
N VAL A 194 -5.41 1.47 5.60
CA VAL A 194 -5.45 1.37 7.07
C VAL A 194 -5.44 2.75 7.73
N LEU A 195 -4.71 3.71 7.19
CA LEU A 195 -4.72 5.09 7.70
C LEU A 195 -6.07 5.79 7.50
N LEU A 196 -6.86 5.38 6.54
CA LEU A 196 -8.24 5.84 6.35
C LEU A 196 -9.27 5.08 7.20
N TRP A 197 -8.90 3.94 7.76
CA TRP A 197 -9.77 3.08 8.56
C TRP A 197 -9.76 3.47 10.03
N ASN A 198 -10.92 3.62 10.65
CA ASN A 198 -11.09 4.01 12.06
C ASN A 198 -11.77 2.90 12.87
N PRO A 199 -11.06 1.79 13.18
CA PRO A 199 -11.61 0.71 13.96
C PRO A 199 -11.78 1.09 15.43
N GLN A 200 -12.85 0.57 16.07
CA GLN A 200 -13.13 0.83 17.48
C GLN A 200 -12.75 -0.34 18.40
N ARG A 201 -12.56 -1.54 17.83
CA ARG A 201 -12.23 -2.76 18.60
C ARG A 201 -10.71 -2.94 18.72
N PRO A 202 -10.21 -3.55 19.83
CA PRO A 202 -8.76 -3.67 20.08
C PRO A 202 -8.03 -4.50 19.03
N VAL A 203 -8.57 -5.66 18.62
CA VAL A 203 -7.92 -6.53 17.62
C VAL A 203 -7.74 -5.83 16.27
N PRO A 204 -8.76 -5.23 15.64
CA PRO A 204 -8.58 -4.43 14.44
C PRO A 204 -7.60 -3.26 14.60
N ILE A 205 -7.55 -2.59 15.75
CA ILE A 205 -6.58 -1.53 16.04
C ILE A 205 -5.16 -2.12 16.02
N ALA A 206 -4.93 -3.23 16.70
CA ALA A 206 -3.63 -3.90 16.74
C ALA A 206 -3.18 -4.37 15.34
N VAL A 207 -4.08 -4.99 14.57
CA VAL A 207 -3.79 -5.38 13.18
C VAL A 207 -3.42 -4.17 12.34
N GLY A 208 -4.17 -3.07 12.43
CA GLY A 208 -3.84 -1.85 11.71
C GLY A 208 -2.49 -1.26 12.12
N ALA A 209 -2.20 -1.20 13.42
CA ALA A 209 -0.94 -0.68 13.95
C ALA A 209 0.27 -1.52 13.49
N VAL A 210 0.17 -2.84 13.56
CA VAL A 210 1.21 -3.77 13.08
C VAL A 210 1.42 -3.60 11.57
N THR A 211 0.33 -3.52 10.79
CA THR A 211 0.40 -3.35 9.33
C THR A 211 1.15 -2.07 8.96
N VAL A 212 0.81 -0.92 9.55
CA VAL A 212 1.47 0.34 9.21
C VAL A 212 2.92 0.38 9.72
N ALA A 213 3.22 -0.23 10.87
CA ALA A 213 4.57 -0.35 11.38
C ALA A 213 5.46 -1.16 10.42
N PHE A 214 5.02 -2.34 9.99
CA PHE A 214 5.75 -3.13 9.00
C PHE A 214 5.89 -2.41 7.66
N ALA A 215 4.85 -1.74 7.17
CA ALA A 215 4.92 -0.99 5.92
C ALA A 215 5.96 0.13 5.98
N THR A 216 5.98 0.92 7.06
CA THR A 216 6.90 2.06 7.21
C THR A 216 8.33 1.64 7.54
N LEU A 217 8.51 0.54 8.26
CA LEU A 217 9.84 -0.03 8.53
C LEU A 217 10.41 -0.87 7.37
N SER A 218 9.59 -1.20 6.36
CA SER A 218 10.06 -1.95 5.18
C SER A 218 10.39 -1.08 3.98
N SER A 219 9.99 0.21 3.98
CA SER A 219 10.16 1.08 2.83
C SER A 219 10.41 2.54 3.23
N PRO A 220 11.40 3.22 2.62
CA PRO A 220 11.63 4.64 2.85
C PRO A 220 10.46 5.51 2.37
N PHE A 221 9.65 5.00 1.44
CA PHE A 221 8.47 5.71 0.91
C PHE A 221 7.32 5.81 1.92
N GLY A 222 7.40 5.13 3.06
CA GLY A 222 6.52 5.36 4.22
C GLY A 222 6.46 6.83 4.65
N LEU A 223 7.50 7.63 4.36
CA LEU A 223 7.52 9.08 4.59
C LEU A 223 6.35 9.81 3.91
N LEU A 224 5.90 9.36 2.76
CA LEU A 224 4.74 9.93 2.08
C LEU A 224 3.43 9.78 2.87
N LEU A 225 3.36 8.83 3.81
CA LEU A 225 2.17 8.63 4.66
C LEU A 225 2.10 9.61 5.85
N VAL A 226 3.17 10.35 6.14
CA VAL A 226 3.24 11.28 7.28
C VAL A 226 2.11 12.31 7.27
N PRO A 227 1.78 13.00 6.16
CA PRO A 227 0.72 14.00 6.19
C PRO A 227 -0.63 13.45 6.67
N ILE A 228 -1.06 12.29 6.14
CA ILE A 228 -2.32 11.66 6.55
C ILE A 228 -2.25 11.13 7.98
N ALA A 229 -1.11 10.59 8.40
CA ALA A 229 -0.90 10.12 9.77
C ALA A 229 -0.97 11.29 10.78
N VAL A 230 -0.37 12.43 10.48
CA VAL A 230 -0.45 13.64 11.31
C VAL A 230 -1.88 14.15 11.39
N VAL A 231 -2.56 14.32 10.26
CA VAL A 231 -3.98 14.77 10.26
C VAL A 231 -4.83 13.83 11.10
N ARG A 232 -4.66 12.51 10.92
CA ARG A 232 -5.40 11.52 11.71
C ARG A 232 -5.06 11.59 13.20
N ALA A 233 -3.80 11.72 13.58
CA ALA A 233 -3.37 11.84 14.97
C ALA A 233 -3.98 13.08 15.64
N LEU A 234 -4.01 14.22 14.94
CA LEU A 234 -4.63 15.45 15.41
C LEU A 234 -6.16 15.34 15.57
N VAL A 235 -6.81 14.57 14.68
CA VAL A 235 -8.26 14.34 14.76
C VAL A 235 -8.61 13.44 15.96
N PHE A 236 -7.81 12.41 16.26
CA PHE A 236 -8.13 11.37 17.25
C PHE A 236 -7.24 11.37 18.49
N GLN A 237 -6.69 12.52 18.91
CA GLN A 237 -5.73 12.67 20.02
C GLN A 237 -6.09 11.92 21.32
N ARG A 238 -7.37 11.64 21.57
CA ARG A 238 -7.87 11.00 22.80
C ARG A 238 -8.51 9.62 22.55
N ASN A 239 -8.41 9.07 21.36
CA ASN A 239 -9.04 7.81 21.00
C ASN A 239 -7.97 6.70 20.87
N ARG A 240 -8.29 5.47 21.23
CA ARG A 240 -7.43 4.29 21.03
C ARG A 240 -7.00 4.11 19.57
N ALA A 241 -7.82 4.56 18.62
CA ALA A 241 -7.47 4.56 17.19
C ALA A 241 -6.27 5.46 16.83
N ALA A 242 -5.82 6.36 17.73
CA ALA A 242 -4.58 7.13 17.57
C ALA A 242 -3.32 6.26 17.56
N VAL A 243 -3.37 5.03 18.06
CA VAL A 243 -2.23 4.08 18.01
C VAL A 243 -1.78 3.85 16.57
N ILE A 244 -2.70 3.74 15.61
CA ILE A 244 -2.36 3.49 14.20
C ILE A 244 -1.47 4.62 13.62
N PRO A 245 -1.89 5.91 13.63
CA PRO A 245 -1.03 6.97 13.12
C PRO A 245 0.25 7.16 13.94
N LEU A 246 0.22 6.92 15.26
CA LEU A 246 1.43 6.99 16.08
C LEU A 246 2.45 5.91 15.70
N CYS A 247 2.01 4.67 15.46
CA CYS A 247 2.88 3.60 14.93
C CYS A 247 3.43 3.96 13.53
N THR A 248 2.64 4.62 12.68
CA THR A 248 3.13 5.12 11.39
C THR A 248 4.24 6.14 11.58
N LEU A 249 4.02 7.16 12.41
CA LEU A 249 5.00 8.21 12.67
C LEU A 249 6.27 7.66 13.34
N ALA A 250 6.12 6.75 14.30
CA ALA A 250 7.24 6.08 14.95
C ALA A 250 8.05 5.24 13.94
N GLY A 251 7.39 4.43 13.11
CA GLY A 251 8.04 3.62 12.09
C GLY A 251 8.80 4.48 11.07
N VAL A 252 8.19 5.59 10.61
CA VAL A 252 8.87 6.56 9.72
C VAL A 252 10.05 7.23 10.43
N GLY A 253 9.90 7.61 11.70
CA GLY A 253 10.98 8.21 12.48
C GLY A 253 12.17 7.28 12.65
N ILE A 254 11.92 6.01 13.00
CA ILE A 254 12.95 4.96 13.09
C ILE A 254 13.63 4.77 11.73
N GLN A 255 12.86 4.67 10.65
CA GLN A 255 13.40 4.52 9.30
C GLN A 255 14.28 5.70 8.90
N ALA A 256 13.85 6.94 9.18
CA ALA A 256 14.63 8.14 8.91
C ALA A 256 15.95 8.18 9.71
N LEU A 257 15.92 7.79 10.98
CA LEU A 257 17.13 7.66 11.80
C LEU A 257 18.10 6.62 11.22
N ILE A 258 17.60 5.43 10.85
CA ILE A 258 18.41 4.39 10.23
C ILE A 258 19.05 4.91 8.94
N MET A 259 18.30 5.59 8.09
CA MET A 259 18.81 6.16 6.84
C MET A 259 19.88 7.23 7.09
N ALA A 260 19.72 8.04 8.11
CA ALA A 260 20.70 9.06 8.50
C ALA A 260 22.02 8.43 8.99
N TYR A 261 21.94 7.36 9.79
CA TYR A 261 23.13 6.66 10.31
C TYR A 261 23.81 5.77 9.25
N ALA A 262 23.06 5.16 8.34
CA ALA A 262 23.61 4.28 7.32
C ALA A 262 24.44 5.00 6.25
N GLY A 263 24.45 6.34 6.24
CA GLY A 263 25.25 7.15 5.32
C GLY A 263 24.93 6.90 3.84
N GLY A 264 23.72 6.44 3.55
CA GLY A 264 23.29 6.11 2.20
C GLY A 264 23.39 7.32 1.29
N ARG A 265 24.30 7.28 0.30
CA ARG A 265 24.32 8.29 -0.77
C ARG A 265 23.05 8.14 -1.59
N GLN A 266 22.07 8.99 -1.31
CA GLN A 266 20.92 9.17 -2.19
C GLN A 266 21.41 10.00 -3.39
N SER A 267 21.49 9.36 -4.54
CA SER A 267 21.71 10.08 -5.78
C SER A 267 20.38 10.68 -6.22
N TYR A 268 20.26 12.00 -6.10
CA TYR A 268 19.10 12.71 -6.65
C TYR A 268 19.29 12.85 -8.17
N TYR A 269 18.29 12.44 -8.92
CA TYR A 269 18.32 12.58 -10.37
C TYR A 269 17.28 13.62 -10.79
N THR A 270 17.72 14.52 -11.65
CA THR A 270 16.82 15.46 -12.32
C THR A 270 16.01 14.68 -13.36
N VAL A 271 14.77 14.35 -13.03
CA VAL A 271 13.86 13.73 -13.99
C VAL A 271 12.99 14.82 -14.61
N LEU A 272 13.00 14.93 -15.93
CA LEU A 272 12.11 15.84 -16.65
C LEU A 272 10.65 15.46 -16.37
N VAL A 273 9.83 16.43 -15.97
CA VAL A 273 8.39 16.23 -15.67
C VAL A 273 7.68 15.51 -16.82
N GLY A 274 7.98 15.85 -18.06
CA GLY A 274 7.42 15.18 -19.25
C GLY A 274 7.75 13.69 -19.33
N LYS A 275 8.96 13.28 -18.90
CA LYS A 275 9.34 11.86 -18.83
C LYS A 275 8.55 11.14 -17.74
N LEU A 276 8.41 11.75 -16.56
CA LEU A 276 7.64 11.21 -15.45
C LEU A 276 6.17 11.01 -15.84
N THR A 277 5.56 12.03 -16.46
CA THR A 277 4.18 11.97 -16.95
C THR A 277 3.99 10.86 -18.00
N ARG A 278 4.88 10.73 -18.98
CA ARG A 278 4.82 9.66 -19.99
C ARG A 278 4.91 8.27 -19.35
N LEU A 279 5.80 8.09 -18.39
CA LEU A 279 5.97 6.81 -17.69
C LEU A 279 4.75 6.46 -16.82
N PHE A 280 4.13 7.44 -16.17
CA PHE A 280 2.90 7.23 -15.41
C PHE A 280 1.75 6.82 -16.35
N ILE A 281 1.55 7.57 -17.43
CA ILE A 281 0.49 7.29 -18.40
C ILE A 281 0.69 5.93 -19.07
N ALA A 282 1.88 5.63 -19.59
CA ALA A 282 2.13 4.37 -20.28
C ALA A 282 2.19 3.17 -19.30
N GLY A 283 2.92 3.31 -18.19
CA GLY A 283 3.17 2.21 -17.25
C GLY A 283 2.02 1.98 -16.29
N VAL A 284 1.66 2.98 -15.48
CA VAL A 284 0.62 2.79 -14.46
C VAL A 284 -0.77 2.64 -15.09
N THR A 285 -1.15 3.55 -16.00
CA THR A 285 -2.50 3.52 -16.56
C THR A 285 -2.59 2.69 -17.83
N GLY A 286 -1.66 2.77 -18.76
CA GLY A 286 -1.69 1.99 -20.01
C GLY A 286 -1.49 0.50 -19.75
N GLN A 287 -0.33 0.12 -19.20
CA GLN A 287 -0.04 -1.29 -18.88
C GLN A 287 -0.95 -1.84 -17.78
N GLY A 288 -1.25 -1.04 -16.75
CA GLY A 288 -2.07 -1.46 -15.61
C GLY A 288 -3.52 -1.79 -15.99
N PHE A 289 -4.09 -1.11 -16.96
CA PHE A 289 -5.48 -1.32 -17.38
C PHE A 289 -5.63 -2.21 -18.62
N PHE A 290 -4.59 -2.38 -19.43
CA PHE A 290 -4.69 -3.15 -20.68
C PHE A 290 -3.67 -4.30 -20.78
N GLY A 291 -2.74 -4.41 -19.84
CA GLY A 291 -1.73 -5.46 -19.80
C GLY A 291 -0.58 -5.27 -20.81
N ALA A 292 0.36 -6.21 -20.80
CA ALA A 292 1.58 -6.16 -21.63
C ALA A 292 1.30 -6.31 -23.13
N ARG A 293 0.19 -6.91 -23.52
CA ARG A 293 -0.17 -7.23 -24.92
C ARG A 293 -0.29 -5.98 -25.80
N TYR A 294 -0.64 -4.83 -25.23
CA TYR A 294 -0.89 -3.59 -25.96
C TYR A 294 0.24 -2.56 -25.86
N GLN A 295 1.48 -3.01 -25.73
CA GLN A 295 2.64 -2.15 -25.48
C GLN A 295 2.74 -0.95 -26.43
N ALA A 296 2.52 -1.15 -27.73
CA ALA A 296 2.56 -0.07 -28.72
C ALA A 296 1.48 1.00 -28.51
N ALA A 297 0.38 0.67 -27.85
CA ALA A 297 -0.76 1.55 -27.61
C ALA A 297 -0.83 2.09 -26.16
N TRP A 298 0.09 1.73 -25.25
CA TRP A 298 0.00 2.10 -23.84
C TRP A 298 -0.17 3.60 -23.59
N MET A 299 0.49 4.45 -24.37
CA MET A 299 0.34 5.90 -24.24
C MET A 299 -1.07 6.38 -24.57
N ALA A 300 -1.63 5.93 -25.68
CA ALA A 300 -2.98 6.32 -26.10
C ALA A 300 -4.03 5.77 -25.14
N LEU A 301 -3.97 4.48 -24.83
CA LEU A 301 -4.88 3.80 -23.92
C LEU A 301 -4.78 4.35 -22.49
N GLY A 302 -3.56 4.61 -22.01
CA GLY A 302 -3.33 5.22 -20.71
C GLY A 302 -3.90 6.64 -20.61
N THR A 303 -3.80 7.43 -21.68
CA THR A 303 -4.43 8.75 -21.74
C THR A 303 -5.95 8.65 -21.64
N VAL A 304 -6.56 7.68 -22.33
CA VAL A 304 -8.02 7.42 -22.21
C VAL A 304 -8.40 7.08 -20.77
N VAL A 305 -7.59 6.25 -20.09
CA VAL A 305 -7.82 5.92 -18.66
C VAL A 305 -7.74 7.17 -17.78
N VAL A 306 -6.72 8.01 -17.95
CA VAL A 306 -6.58 9.26 -17.18
C VAL A 306 -7.79 10.16 -17.38
N ILE A 307 -8.24 10.33 -18.63
CA ILE A 307 -9.45 11.12 -18.94
C ILE A 307 -10.70 10.49 -18.29
N ALA A 308 -10.88 9.17 -18.40
CA ALA A 308 -12.03 8.46 -17.84
C ALA A 308 -12.06 8.54 -16.29
N VAL A 309 -10.92 8.38 -15.63
CA VAL A 309 -10.80 8.53 -14.17
C VAL A 309 -11.11 9.98 -13.77
N GLY A 310 -10.56 10.96 -14.50
CA GLY A 310 -10.83 12.39 -14.27
C GLY A 310 -12.31 12.74 -14.48
N ALA A 311 -12.94 12.19 -15.52
CA ALA A 311 -14.37 12.38 -15.78
C ALA A 311 -15.22 11.75 -14.66
N ALA A 312 -14.94 10.52 -14.24
CA ALA A 312 -15.65 9.87 -13.15
C ALA A 312 -15.49 10.65 -11.83
N TRP A 313 -14.31 11.15 -11.54
CA TRP A 313 -14.03 11.99 -10.37
C TRP A 313 -14.79 13.32 -10.42
N ALA A 314 -14.84 13.99 -11.59
CA ALA A 314 -15.60 15.22 -11.78
C ALA A 314 -17.13 14.99 -11.64
N LEU A 315 -17.64 13.88 -12.18
CA LEU A 315 -19.06 13.50 -12.03
C LEU A 315 -19.44 13.33 -10.54
N ILE A 316 -18.58 12.70 -9.72
CA ILE A 316 -18.82 12.56 -8.28
C ILE A 316 -18.85 13.92 -7.57
N ALA A 317 -17.98 14.85 -7.98
CA ALA A 317 -18.01 16.22 -7.45
C ALA A 317 -19.34 16.93 -7.77
N VAL A 318 -19.80 16.83 -9.02
CA VAL A 318 -21.10 17.39 -9.46
C VAL A 318 -22.29 16.73 -8.75
N MET A 319 -22.19 15.42 -8.48
CA MET A 319 -23.23 14.68 -7.76
C MET A 319 -23.29 15.02 -6.26
N GLY A 320 -22.39 15.86 -5.74
CA GLY A 320 -22.41 16.32 -4.35
C GLY A 320 -22.07 15.22 -3.33
N LEU A 321 -21.10 14.37 -3.63
CA LEU A 321 -20.61 13.30 -2.77
C LEU A 321 -19.25 13.68 -2.14
N PRO A 322 -19.22 14.60 -1.16
CA PRO A 322 -17.97 15.21 -0.67
C PRO A 322 -17.01 14.20 -0.06
N ARG A 323 -17.53 13.17 0.62
CA ARG A 323 -16.69 12.12 1.22
C ARG A 323 -15.97 11.30 0.15
N GLN A 324 -16.70 10.78 -0.84
CA GLN A 324 -16.11 10.02 -1.94
C GLN A 324 -15.11 10.88 -2.73
N PHE A 325 -15.47 12.13 -2.99
CA PHE A 325 -14.59 13.10 -3.65
C PHE A 325 -13.30 13.31 -2.87
N ALA A 326 -13.35 13.54 -1.57
CA ALA A 326 -12.17 13.76 -0.73
C ALA A 326 -11.24 12.52 -0.70
N VAL A 327 -11.80 11.32 -0.48
CA VAL A 327 -11.01 10.09 -0.39
C VAL A 327 -10.40 9.71 -1.74
N THR A 328 -11.15 9.85 -2.83
CA THR A 328 -10.63 9.56 -4.18
C THR A 328 -9.57 10.57 -4.59
N SER A 329 -9.74 11.85 -4.30
CA SER A 329 -8.71 12.88 -4.53
C SER A 329 -7.43 12.53 -3.80
N LEU A 330 -7.55 12.14 -2.53
CA LEU A 330 -6.40 11.71 -1.73
C LEU A 330 -5.71 10.49 -2.34
N ALA A 331 -6.46 9.44 -2.73
CA ALA A 331 -5.90 8.25 -3.37
C ALA A 331 -5.17 8.56 -4.68
N LEU A 332 -5.72 9.46 -5.51
CA LEU A 332 -5.08 9.88 -6.76
C LEU A 332 -3.80 10.70 -6.50
N ILE A 333 -3.80 11.61 -5.54
CA ILE A 333 -2.60 12.37 -5.13
C ILE A 333 -1.51 11.41 -4.63
N TYR A 334 -1.88 10.44 -3.78
CA TYR A 334 -0.93 9.44 -3.29
C TYR A 334 -0.44 8.50 -4.38
N SER A 335 -1.27 8.18 -5.39
CA SER A 335 -0.84 7.42 -6.56
C SER A 335 0.28 8.13 -7.33
N LEU A 336 0.09 9.42 -7.61
CA LEU A 336 1.10 10.25 -8.28
C LEU A 336 2.38 10.40 -7.43
N GLY A 337 2.23 10.71 -6.14
CA GLY A 337 3.37 10.88 -5.23
C GLY A 337 4.18 9.61 -5.04
N TYR A 338 3.50 8.47 -4.85
CA TYR A 338 4.16 7.18 -4.67
C TYR A 338 4.83 6.65 -5.94
N PHE A 339 4.32 7.02 -7.12
CA PHE A 339 4.99 6.76 -8.38
C PHE A 339 6.23 7.66 -8.55
N ALA A 340 6.09 8.96 -8.28
CA ALA A 340 7.13 9.94 -8.50
C ALA A 340 8.36 9.74 -7.59
N ALA A 341 8.12 9.42 -6.30
CA ALA A 341 9.17 9.35 -5.29
C ALA A 341 10.30 8.34 -5.64
N PRO A 342 10.04 7.06 -5.95
CA PRO A 342 11.10 6.13 -6.31
C PRO A 342 11.80 6.52 -7.62
N VAL A 343 11.09 7.08 -8.60
CA VAL A 343 11.67 7.51 -9.87
C VAL A 343 12.65 8.66 -9.68
N VAL A 344 12.28 9.64 -8.86
CA VAL A 344 13.12 10.81 -8.56
C VAL A 344 14.30 10.45 -7.65
N LEU A 345 14.07 9.61 -6.63
CA LEU A 345 15.08 9.30 -5.61
C LEU A 345 16.08 8.23 -6.07
N SER A 346 15.68 7.29 -6.93
CA SER A 346 16.57 6.21 -7.35
C SER A 346 17.24 6.42 -8.70
N GLY A 347 16.79 7.40 -9.50
CA GLY A 347 17.29 7.64 -10.86
C GLY A 347 17.11 6.49 -11.82
N MET A 348 16.42 5.45 -11.40
CA MET A 348 16.25 4.24 -12.18
C MET A 348 15.47 4.55 -13.45
N SER A 349 15.93 4.03 -14.56
CA SER A 349 15.10 3.97 -15.75
C SER A 349 13.92 3.06 -15.41
N VAL A 350 12.73 3.62 -15.33
CA VAL A 350 11.47 2.96 -14.93
C VAL A 350 11.14 1.74 -15.79
N TRP A 351 11.80 1.60 -16.93
CA TRP A 351 11.73 0.44 -17.82
C TRP A 351 12.39 -0.82 -17.25
N GLN A 352 13.14 -0.72 -16.14
CA GLN A 352 13.83 -1.84 -15.50
C GLN A 352 13.04 -2.52 -14.40
N GLY A 353 11.82 -2.04 -14.07
CA GLY A 353 11.03 -2.65 -13.01
C GLY A 353 9.58 -2.18 -13.02
N THR A 354 8.66 -3.08 -13.35
CA THR A 354 7.20 -2.80 -13.32
C THR A 354 6.64 -2.77 -11.90
N ARG A 355 7.44 -3.13 -10.89
CA ARG A 355 7.10 -3.05 -9.45
C ARG A 355 6.69 -1.66 -8.99
N TYR A 356 7.27 -0.62 -9.58
CA TYR A 356 6.94 0.78 -9.26
C TYR A 356 5.51 1.19 -9.66
N PHE A 357 4.84 0.40 -10.49
CA PHE A 357 3.47 0.64 -10.92
C PHE A 357 2.42 0.02 -10.00
N VAL A 358 2.81 -0.94 -9.15
CA VAL A 358 1.88 -1.72 -8.30
C VAL A 358 1.10 -0.82 -7.34
N GLY A 359 1.78 -0.11 -6.45
CA GLY A 359 1.13 0.76 -5.47
C GLY A 359 0.27 1.87 -6.11
N PRO A 360 0.78 2.61 -7.11
CA PRO A 360 0.00 3.60 -7.85
C PRO A 360 -1.26 3.04 -8.50
N LEU A 361 -1.18 1.88 -9.17
CA LEU A 361 -2.34 1.24 -9.78
C LEU A 361 -3.38 0.80 -8.74
N LEU A 362 -2.95 0.20 -7.63
CA LEU A 362 -3.84 -0.20 -6.53
C LEU A 362 -4.61 1.01 -5.97
N LEU A 363 -3.95 2.16 -5.82
CA LEU A 363 -4.58 3.41 -5.37
C LEU A 363 -5.60 3.96 -6.38
N ILE A 364 -5.31 3.90 -7.69
CA ILE A 364 -6.26 4.31 -8.74
C ILE A 364 -7.48 3.39 -8.73
N VAL A 365 -7.27 2.07 -8.68
CA VAL A 365 -8.38 1.12 -8.65
C VAL A 365 -9.22 1.29 -7.39
N PHE A 366 -8.59 1.53 -6.25
CA PHE A 366 -9.31 1.84 -5.01
C PHE A 366 -10.18 3.10 -5.16
N ALA A 367 -9.65 4.16 -5.77
CA ALA A 367 -10.41 5.36 -6.09
C ALA A 367 -11.61 5.05 -7.00
N VAL A 368 -11.40 4.31 -8.09
CA VAL A 368 -12.46 3.93 -9.04
C VAL A 368 -13.56 3.11 -8.35
N VAL A 369 -13.20 2.20 -7.45
CA VAL A 369 -14.19 1.40 -6.69
C VAL A 369 -15.01 2.27 -5.75
N ILE A 370 -14.38 3.25 -5.08
CA ILE A 370 -15.10 4.21 -4.21
C ILE A 370 -16.06 5.08 -5.04
N LEU A 371 -15.63 5.53 -6.23
CA LEU A 371 -16.49 6.29 -7.15
C LEU A 371 -17.69 5.46 -7.59
N LEU A 372 -17.46 4.19 -7.93
CA LEU A 372 -18.54 3.27 -8.31
C LEU A 372 -19.54 3.04 -7.15
N ASP A 373 -19.03 2.75 -5.95
CA ASP A 373 -19.89 2.54 -4.77
C ASP A 373 -20.71 3.79 -4.44
N GLY A 374 -20.09 4.97 -4.55
CA GLY A 374 -20.78 6.25 -4.39
C GLY A 374 -21.90 6.46 -5.42
N ALA A 375 -21.60 6.23 -6.71
CA ALA A 375 -22.58 6.35 -7.78
C ALA A 375 -23.75 5.36 -7.63
N LEU A 376 -23.46 4.12 -7.21
CA LEU A 376 -24.49 3.11 -6.94
C LEU A 376 -25.32 3.41 -5.68
N SER A 377 -24.81 4.19 -4.73
CA SER A 377 -25.49 4.52 -3.47
C SER A 377 -26.47 5.69 -3.61
N LEU A 378 -26.40 6.46 -4.68
CA LEU A 378 -27.33 7.55 -4.95
C LEU A 378 -28.72 6.99 -5.29
N GLN A 379 -29.66 7.12 -4.35
CA GLN A 379 -31.08 7.01 -4.66
C GLN A 379 -31.50 8.26 -5.44
N ASN A 380 -32.48 8.15 -6.33
CA ASN A 380 -32.96 9.19 -7.25
C ASN A 380 -33.48 10.49 -6.56
N ARG A 381 -32.69 11.10 -5.71
CA ARG A 381 -33.04 12.27 -4.90
C ARG A 381 -33.06 13.60 -5.66
N PHE A 382 -32.41 13.67 -6.84
CA PHE A 382 -32.36 14.92 -7.62
C PHE A 382 -32.57 14.65 -9.12
N ARG A 383 -33.39 15.47 -9.77
CA ARG A 383 -33.67 15.43 -11.24
C ARG A 383 -32.39 15.56 -12.09
N TRP A 384 -31.39 16.32 -11.63
CA TRP A 384 -30.12 16.56 -12.33
C TRP A 384 -29.13 15.40 -12.22
N THR A 385 -29.27 14.51 -11.23
CA THR A 385 -28.38 13.34 -11.07
C THR A 385 -28.73 12.20 -12.02
N GLY A 386 -29.88 12.28 -12.72
CA GLY A 386 -30.36 11.21 -13.57
C GLY A 386 -29.41 10.80 -14.70
N SER A 387 -28.73 11.78 -15.35
CA SER A 387 -27.79 11.50 -16.44
C SER A 387 -26.35 11.25 -15.96
N CYS A 388 -25.91 11.90 -14.89
CA CYS A 388 -24.54 11.78 -14.38
C CYS A 388 -24.27 10.41 -13.73
N ARG A 389 -25.27 9.84 -13.04
CA ARG A 389 -25.15 8.55 -12.37
C ARG A 389 -24.84 7.37 -13.32
N PRO A 390 -25.64 7.13 -14.37
CA PRO A 390 -25.33 6.03 -15.29
C PRO A 390 -23.98 6.22 -15.98
N ALA A 391 -23.61 7.46 -16.34
CA ALA A 391 -22.30 7.75 -16.91
C ALA A 391 -21.15 7.38 -15.96
N ALA A 392 -21.24 7.76 -14.68
CA ALA A 392 -20.24 7.38 -13.68
C ALA A 392 -20.16 5.86 -13.47
N VAL A 393 -21.32 5.18 -13.42
CA VAL A 393 -21.36 3.71 -13.29
C VAL A 393 -20.73 3.04 -14.51
N ILE A 394 -21.07 3.45 -15.72
CA ILE A 394 -20.51 2.89 -16.97
C ILE A 394 -19.00 3.10 -17.02
N LEU A 395 -18.53 4.32 -16.74
CA LEU A 395 -17.09 4.62 -16.75
C LEU A 395 -16.33 3.77 -15.72
N CYS A 396 -16.77 3.76 -14.48
CA CYS A 396 -16.11 3.00 -13.43
C CYS A 396 -16.14 1.48 -13.70
N THR A 397 -17.27 0.94 -14.15
CA THR A 397 -17.40 -0.49 -14.48
C THR A 397 -16.50 -0.85 -15.68
N GLY A 398 -16.46 0.00 -16.71
CA GLY A 398 -15.57 -0.16 -17.86
C GLY A 398 -14.09 -0.18 -17.44
N LEU A 399 -13.68 0.77 -16.60
CA LEU A 399 -12.31 0.80 -16.06
C LEU A 399 -11.96 -0.47 -15.26
N LEU A 400 -12.86 -0.93 -14.39
CA LEU A 400 -12.66 -2.16 -13.63
C LEU A 400 -12.64 -3.41 -14.52
N ALA A 401 -13.44 -3.45 -15.58
CA ALA A 401 -13.40 -4.51 -16.58
C ALA A 401 -12.05 -4.54 -17.33
N CYS A 402 -11.50 -3.38 -17.69
CA CYS A 402 -10.16 -3.28 -18.29
C CYS A 402 -9.06 -3.82 -17.36
N VAL A 403 -9.07 -3.44 -16.07
CA VAL A 403 -8.11 -3.98 -15.09
C VAL A 403 -8.27 -5.50 -14.93
N GLY A 404 -9.52 -5.99 -14.85
CA GLY A 404 -9.81 -7.42 -14.79
C GLY A 404 -9.28 -8.17 -16.03
N TYR A 405 -9.50 -7.63 -17.21
CA TYR A 405 -8.95 -8.17 -18.46
C TYR A 405 -7.41 -8.16 -18.44
N ALA A 406 -6.78 -7.06 -18.01
CA ALA A 406 -5.33 -6.98 -17.87
C ALA A 406 -4.78 -8.00 -16.87
N ALA A 407 -5.46 -8.20 -15.74
CA ALA A 407 -5.07 -9.21 -14.75
C ALA A 407 -5.11 -10.64 -15.31
N VAL A 408 -6.14 -10.95 -16.11
CA VAL A 408 -6.27 -12.28 -16.76
C VAL A 408 -5.24 -12.45 -17.87
N THR A 409 -5.06 -11.47 -18.74
CA THR A 409 -4.12 -11.57 -19.88
C THR A 409 -2.66 -11.49 -19.47
N SER A 410 -2.35 -10.86 -18.33
CA SER A 410 -1.01 -10.80 -17.74
C SER A 410 -0.77 -11.90 -16.70
N TRP A 411 -1.70 -12.86 -16.56
CA TRP A 411 -1.67 -13.88 -15.50
C TRP A 411 -0.40 -14.68 -15.44
N ARG A 412 0.12 -15.09 -16.60
CA ARG A 412 1.32 -15.91 -16.75
C ARG A 412 2.34 -15.27 -17.71
N THR A 413 2.42 -13.97 -17.72
CA THR A 413 3.49 -13.31 -18.49
C THR A 413 4.80 -13.74 -17.83
N PRO A 414 5.63 -14.56 -18.46
CA PRO A 414 6.88 -14.97 -17.86
C PRO A 414 7.71 -13.72 -17.64
N ASP A 415 8.13 -13.53 -16.41
CA ASP A 415 9.27 -12.65 -16.19
C ASP A 415 10.48 -13.43 -16.69
N LEU A 416 10.97 -13.08 -17.88
CA LEU A 416 12.13 -13.73 -18.52
C LEU A 416 13.35 -13.78 -17.59
N SER A 417 13.39 -12.88 -16.58
CA SER A 417 14.40 -12.87 -15.55
C SER A 417 14.32 -14.08 -14.60
N ARG A 418 13.17 -14.78 -14.52
CA ARG A 418 12.96 -15.99 -13.70
C ARG A 418 13.23 -17.31 -14.42
N ALA A 419 13.57 -17.27 -15.70
CA ALA A 419 13.72 -18.48 -16.50
C ALA A 419 14.91 -19.36 -16.09
N THR A 420 15.93 -18.84 -15.41
CA THR A 420 17.12 -19.58 -15.00
C THR A 420 17.94 -18.84 -13.92
N PRO A 421 18.65 -19.54 -13.05
CA PRO A 421 18.62 -20.97 -12.78
C PRO A 421 17.52 -21.35 -11.78
N THR A 422 17.03 -22.57 -11.82
CA THR A 422 16.13 -23.09 -10.78
C THR A 422 16.93 -23.41 -9.51
N TRP A 423 16.32 -23.21 -8.35
CA TRP A 423 16.95 -23.51 -7.06
C TRP A 423 17.37 -24.97 -6.92
N PRO A 424 16.55 -25.99 -7.31
CA PRO A 424 17.00 -27.37 -7.27
C PRO A 424 18.23 -27.67 -8.12
N ALA A 425 18.35 -27.08 -9.31
CA ALA A 425 19.52 -27.24 -10.17
C ALA A 425 20.79 -26.58 -9.56
N ALA A 426 20.65 -25.37 -9.07
CA ALA A 426 21.73 -24.65 -8.38
C ALA A 426 22.21 -25.41 -7.13
N LEU A 427 21.27 -25.99 -6.36
CA LEU A 427 21.59 -26.79 -5.19
C LEU A 427 22.27 -28.10 -5.53
N ALA A 428 21.85 -28.80 -6.60
CA ALA A 428 22.52 -30.00 -7.07
C ALA A 428 23.99 -29.74 -7.44
N ALA A 429 24.26 -28.68 -8.21
CA ALA A 429 25.62 -28.26 -8.54
C ALA A 429 26.45 -27.93 -7.30
N ALA A 430 25.85 -27.22 -6.33
CA ALA A 430 26.49 -26.88 -5.07
C ALA A 430 26.85 -28.14 -4.24
N ARG A 431 25.98 -29.15 -4.19
CA ARG A 431 26.23 -30.43 -3.51
C ARG A 431 27.42 -31.15 -4.12
N THR A 432 27.50 -31.22 -5.47
CA THR A 432 28.67 -31.77 -6.15
C THR A 432 29.95 -31.03 -5.81
N HIS A 433 29.90 -29.67 -5.77
CA HIS A 433 31.06 -28.89 -5.37
C HIS A 433 31.50 -29.19 -3.92
N CYS A 434 30.54 -29.31 -3.00
CA CYS A 434 30.80 -29.63 -1.60
C CYS A 434 31.33 -31.07 -1.39
N SER A 435 31.03 -32.01 -2.26
CA SER A 435 31.56 -33.41 -2.18
C SER A 435 33.06 -33.48 -2.49
N HIS A 436 33.60 -32.46 -3.17
CA HIS A 436 35.04 -32.34 -3.45
C HIS A 436 35.87 -31.61 -2.36
N GLY A 437 35.31 -31.46 -1.14
CA GLY A 437 36.02 -30.92 0.02
C GLY A 437 35.98 -29.41 0.19
N ALA A 438 35.15 -28.70 -0.58
CA ALA A 438 34.93 -27.27 -0.40
C ALA A 438 34.24 -26.96 0.94
N SER A 439 34.55 -25.82 1.54
CA SER A 439 33.93 -25.33 2.79
C SER A 439 32.58 -24.64 2.54
N SER A 440 32.39 -24.02 1.37
CA SER A 440 31.19 -23.31 0.95
C SER A 440 30.95 -23.47 -0.53
N ALA A 441 29.70 -23.20 -0.97
CA ALA A 441 29.35 -23.17 -2.38
C ALA A 441 28.52 -21.92 -2.70
N THR A 442 28.67 -21.46 -3.94
CA THR A 442 27.95 -20.32 -4.51
C THR A 442 26.81 -20.81 -5.40
N LEU A 443 25.60 -20.49 -5.05
CA LEU A 443 24.38 -20.83 -5.80
C LEU A 443 23.96 -19.60 -6.60
N PRO A 444 23.99 -19.64 -7.95
CA PRO A 444 23.43 -18.57 -8.76
C PRO A 444 21.92 -18.53 -8.60
N ILE A 445 21.33 -17.32 -8.55
CA ILE A 445 19.89 -17.08 -8.42
C ILE A 445 19.42 -16.05 -9.44
N THR A 446 18.12 -15.89 -9.56
CA THR A 446 17.47 -15.02 -10.54
C THR A 446 17.43 -13.55 -10.08
N PRO A 447 17.68 -12.56 -10.96
CA PRO A 447 18.21 -12.69 -12.33
C PRO A 447 19.75 -12.85 -12.34
N VAL A 448 20.25 -13.70 -13.24
CA VAL A 448 21.71 -13.91 -13.38
C VAL A 448 22.41 -12.70 -13.98
N SER A 449 21.75 -12.01 -14.91
CA SER A 449 22.28 -10.83 -15.61
C SER A 449 21.38 -9.61 -15.37
N PRO A 450 21.91 -8.40 -15.25
CA PRO A 450 23.33 -8.03 -15.31
C PRO A 450 24.08 -8.14 -13.94
N LEU A 451 23.36 -8.30 -12.82
CA LEU A 451 23.92 -8.13 -11.46
C LEU A 451 24.54 -9.39 -10.84
N ARG A 452 24.42 -10.53 -11.50
CA ARG A 452 24.99 -11.84 -11.05
C ARG A 452 24.60 -12.17 -9.61
N TRP A 453 23.31 -12.15 -9.30
CA TRP A 453 22.81 -12.48 -7.98
C TRP A 453 23.16 -13.93 -7.58
N ARG A 454 23.52 -14.11 -6.31
CA ARG A 454 23.99 -15.40 -5.80
C ARG A 454 23.74 -15.54 -4.31
N VAL A 455 23.57 -16.76 -3.85
CA VAL A 455 23.55 -17.13 -2.44
C VAL A 455 24.85 -17.90 -2.16
N VAL A 456 25.55 -17.55 -1.10
CA VAL A 456 26.71 -18.30 -0.59
C VAL A 456 26.25 -19.04 0.66
N LEU A 457 26.42 -20.37 0.68
CA LEU A 457 26.08 -21.21 1.83
C LEU A 457 27.26 -22.09 2.21
N SER A 458 27.40 -22.41 3.50
CA SER A 458 28.37 -23.40 3.95
C SER A 458 27.99 -24.80 3.45
N CYS A 459 28.99 -25.65 3.20
CA CYS A 459 28.70 -27.01 2.74
C CYS A 459 28.03 -27.87 3.83
N SER A 460 28.10 -27.51 5.11
CA SER A 460 27.27 -28.10 6.16
C SER A 460 25.80 -27.79 5.96
N GLN A 461 25.43 -26.52 5.77
CA GLN A 461 24.04 -26.11 5.51
C GLN A 461 23.44 -26.80 4.27
N ILE A 462 24.24 -27.03 3.23
CA ILE A 462 23.85 -27.67 1.99
C ILE A 462 23.61 -29.19 2.17
N ARG A 463 24.42 -29.85 3.03
CA ARG A 463 24.29 -31.28 3.30
C ARG A 463 23.14 -31.61 4.23
N ASP A 464 22.95 -30.79 5.27
CA ASP A 464 21.94 -31.00 6.30
C ASP A 464 20.51 -30.60 5.85
N GLY A 465 20.34 -29.94 4.70
CA GLY A 465 19.09 -29.51 4.07
C GLY A 465 18.78 -30.26 2.79
#